data_6b8fb6a2e0f7c2ee7182afc11f4354d4
#
_entry.id   6b8fb6a2e0f7c2ee7182afc11f4354d4
#
_cell.length_a   1.000
_cell.length_b   1.000
_cell.length_c   1.000
_cell.angle_alpha   90.00
_cell.angle_beta   90.00
_cell.angle_gamma   90.00
#
_symmetry.space_group_name_H-M   'P 1'
#
loop_
_entity.id
_entity.type
_entity.pdbx_description
1 polymer ?
#
loop_
_entity_poly.entity_id
_entity_poly.type
_entity_poly.pdbx_seq_one_letter_code
_entity_poly.pdbx_strand_id
1 'polypeptide(L)'
;GESASGKSTLMKVIAMMRYLYKMANIRSYLYRSKITKSPFRLRLDSMLKRQGMTKMFSKESIIVYCAQMDDGREYEVRIENGNLKKTEIIEEKHLSFCKDSYVSENRNIIPTWTQTSWKNKGATLGFYFHETNEDFGKASEGEKELLMDYVGMKMVITHPKGKPTRYQIVPTDNHHGPIELTEASSGIQTSAPLALIVDYFAKDFSFKDAFNRSVMSYLYETDNLSKFKAVTEPTALPKMIDIHIEEPELSLFPDAQCKLIENILYTASHSASDRSINIMLATHSPYILNYLNIVLNQTSEGRAKLSNENTAIYGIHDGSTMNLLMKDDKGRDVVDTLDLTEMMSAIFNEYSELTND
;
A
#
# COMPACT_ATOMS: atom_id res chain seq x y z
N GLY A 1 -2.59 -6.28 17.44
CA GLY A 1 -3.57 -5.58 18.31
C GLY A 1 -4.96 -6.17 18.16
N GLU A 2 -5.82 -5.93 19.12
CA GLU A 2 -7.20 -6.43 19.16
C GLU A 2 -8.01 -6.05 17.92
N SER A 3 -9.08 -6.79 17.64
CA SER A 3 -10.06 -6.42 16.62
C SER A 3 -10.68 -5.06 16.97
N ALA A 4 -10.90 -4.22 15.95
CA ALA A 4 -11.41 -2.85 16.11
C ALA A 4 -10.48 -1.86 16.86
N SER A 5 -9.20 -2.18 17.08
CA SER A 5 -8.22 -1.29 17.73
C SER A 5 -7.85 -0.04 16.92
N GLY A 6 -8.36 0.13 15.70
CA GLY A 6 -8.14 1.30 14.85
C GLY A 6 -6.98 1.19 13.84
N LYS A 7 -6.39 0.01 13.63
CA LYS A 7 -5.29 -0.21 12.66
C LYS A 7 -5.60 0.33 11.26
N SER A 8 -6.70 -0.10 10.67
CA SER A 8 -7.15 0.37 9.35
C SER A 8 -7.43 1.87 9.34
N THR A 9 -8.00 2.42 10.43
CA THR A 9 -8.22 3.86 10.58
C THR A 9 -6.90 4.62 10.56
N LEU A 10 -5.92 4.19 11.36
CA LEU A 10 -4.58 4.81 11.39
C LEU A 10 -3.91 4.73 10.02
N MET A 11 -3.95 3.57 9.36
CA MET A 11 -3.39 3.42 8.01
C MET A 11 -4.06 4.37 7.00
N LYS A 12 -5.39 4.53 7.04
CA LYS A 12 -6.14 5.46 6.18
C LYS A 12 -5.74 6.92 6.45
N VAL A 13 -5.51 7.27 7.72
CA VAL A 13 -5.00 8.60 8.09
C VAL A 13 -3.59 8.82 7.55
N ILE A 14 -2.69 7.86 7.71
CA ILE A 14 -1.32 7.95 7.19
C ILE A 14 -1.34 8.06 5.66
N ALA A 15 -2.11 7.23 4.97
CA ALA A 15 -2.26 7.29 3.51
C ALA A 15 -2.77 8.67 3.05
N MET A 16 -3.76 9.24 3.77
CA MET A 16 -4.25 10.59 3.50
C MET A 16 -3.16 11.66 3.70
N MET A 17 -2.39 11.57 4.77
CA MET A 17 -1.32 12.53 5.06
C MET A 17 -0.18 12.44 4.04
N ARG A 18 0.20 11.24 3.61
CA ARG A 18 1.15 11.01 2.51
C ARG A 18 0.64 11.59 1.19
N TYR A 19 -0.64 11.38 0.87
CA TYR A 19 -1.25 12.03 -0.28
C TYR A 19 -1.17 13.57 -0.20
N LEU A 20 -1.42 14.17 0.96
CA LEU A 20 -1.28 15.61 1.16
C LEU A 20 0.16 16.09 0.98
N TYR A 21 1.14 15.34 1.48
CA TYR A 21 2.57 15.60 1.26
C TYR A 21 2.96 15.51 -0.21
N LYS A 22 2.51 14.49 -0.93
CA LYS A 22 2.65 14.37 -2.38
C LYS A 22 2.11 15.61 -3.10
N MET A 23 0.93 16.09 -2.70
CA MET A 23 0.33 17.30 -3.27
C MET A 23 1.16 18.56 -2.95
N ALA A 24 1.80 18.61 -1.77
CA ALA A 24 2.74 19.67 -1.42
C ALA A 24 4.00 19.65 -2.33
N ASN A 25 4.53 18.47 -2.64
CA ASN A 25 5.62 18.29 -3.60
C ASN A 25 5.24 18.80 -4.99
N ILE A 26 4.11 18.37 -5.54
CA ILE A 26 3.64 18.79 -6.85
C ILE A 26 3.43 20.32 -6.91
N ARG A 27 2.82 20.89 -5.86
CA ARG A 27 2.62 22.35 -5.75
C ARG A 27 3.93 23.10 -5.71
N SER A 28 4.91 22.61 -4.95
CA SER A 28 6.24 23.20 -4.83
C SER A 28 7.00 23.13 -6.15
N TYR A 29 6.94 21.98 -6.83
CA TYR A 29 7.51 21.80 -8.16
C TYR A 29 6.91 22.78 -9.17
N LEU A 30 5.59 22.90 -9.23
CA LEU A 30 4.91 23.84 -10.13
C LEU A 30 5.25 25.30 -9.81
N TYR A 31 5.27 25.67 -8.53
CA TYR A 31 5.64 27.03 -8.09
C TYR A 31 7.05 27.40 -8.55
N ARG A 32 8.01 26.50 -8.35
CA ARG A 32 9.40 26.70 -8.81
C ARG A 32 9.50 26.70 -10.33
N SER A 33 8.64 25.98 -11.02
CA SER A 33 8.52 25.95 -12.49
C SER A 33 7.68 27.12 -13.07
N LYS A 34 7.51 28.21 -12.31
CA LYS A 34 6.81 29.45 -12.68
C LYS A 34 5.29 29.35 -12.77
N ILE A 35 4.69 28.30 -12.26
CA ILE A 35 3.23 28.13 -12.15
C ILE A 35 2.80 28.47 -10.73
N THR A 36 2.45 29.72 -10.48
CA THR A 36 2.12 30.23 -9.13
C THR A 36 0.70 29.86 -8.65
N LYS A 37 -0.22 29.63 -9.59
CA LYS A 37 -1.58 29.18 -9.26
C LYS A 37 -1.61 27.66 -9.25
N SER A 38 -1.75 27.07 -8.06
CA SER A 38 -1.88 25.61 -7.94
C SER A 38 -3.21 25.13 -8.53
N PRO A 39 -3.18 24.09 -9.37
CA PRO A 39 -4.38 23.45 -9.92
C PRO A 39 -5.21 22.77 -8.86
N PHE A 40 -4.60 22.34 -7.80
CA PHE A 40 -5.18 21.42 -6.84
C PHE A 40 -5.74 22.19 -5.64
N ARG A 41 -7.06 22.33 -5.58
CA ARG A 41 -7.75 22.84 -4.39
C ARG A 41 -8.00 21.67 -3.43
N LEU A 42 -7.12 21.53 -2.46
CA LEU A 42 -7.30 20.54 -1.40
C LEU A 42 -8.37 21.06 -0.41
N ARG A 43 -9.53 20.42 -0.44
CA ARG A 43 -10.62 20.66 0.53
C ARG A 43 -10.69 19.47 1.47
N LEU A 44 -10.27 19.67 2.71
CA LEU A 44 -10.22 18.62 3.72
C LEU A 44 -11.58 17.93 3.89
N ASP A 45 -12.67 18.70 4.04
CA ASP A 45 -14.02 18.15 4.21
C ASP A 45 -14.43 17.23 3.06
N SER A 46 -14.13 17.63 1.83
CA SER A 46 -14.44 16.82 0.65
C SER A 46 -13.62 15.53 0.60
N MET A 47 -12.37 15.57 1.05
CA MET A 47 -11.49 14.40 1.15
C MET A 47 -12.00 13.42 2.21
N LEU A 48 -12.26 13.92 3.42
CA LEU A 48 -12.78 13.12 4.53
C LEU A 48 -14.12 12.47 4.18
N LYS A 49 -15.03 13.22 3.53
CA LYS A 49 -16.31 12.68 3.06
C LYS A 49 -16.12 11.57 2.04
N ARG A 50 -15.27 11.78 1.04
CA ARG A 50 -14.99 10.78 -0.03
C ARG A 50 -14.37 9.52 0.54
N GLN A 51 -13.48 9.64 1.53
CA GLN A 51 -12.78 8.53 2.18
C GLN A 51 -13.59 7.88 3.31
N GLY A 52 -14.80 8.38 3.63
CA GLY A 52 -15.62 7.83 4.70
C GLY A 52 -15.11 8.15 6.11
N MET A 53 -14.21 9.13 6.26
CA MET A 53 -13.52 9.45 7.52
C MET A 53 -14.12 10.66 8.27
N THR A 54 -15.21 11.26 7.81
CA THR A 54 -15.77 12.48 8.40
C THR A 54 -16.06 12.34 9.90
N LYS A 55 -16.51 11.17 10.36
CA LYS A 55 -16.84 10.92 11.78
C LYS A 55 -15.61 10.65 12.66
N MET A 56 -14.44 10.42 12.06
CA MET A 56 -13.20 10.12 12.77
C MET A 56 -12.42 11.37 13.16
N PHE A 57 -12.81 12.52 12.61
CA PHE A 57 -12.16 13.81 12.83
C PHE A 57 -13.09 14.75 13.59
N SER A 58 -12.59 15.34 14.67
CA SER A 58 -13.23 16.45 15.39
C SER A 58 -12.46 17.75 15.16
N LYS A 59 -13.01 18.86 15.62
CA LYS A 59 -12.28 20.14 15.63
C LYS A 59 -11.05 20.11 16.55
N GLU A 60 -11.05 19.21 17.52
CA GLU A 60 -9.94 19.03 18.47
C GLU A 60 -8.84 18.11 17.92
N SER A 61 -9.10 17.42 16.81
CA SER A 61 -8.10 16.54 16.21
C SER A 61 -6.89 17.32 15.70
N ILE A 62 -5.71 16.94 16.15
CA ILE A 62 -4.43 17.45 15.66
C ILE A 62 -3.68 16.27 15.01
N ILE A 63 -3.36 16.42 13.73
CA ILE A 63 -2.60 15.43 12.98
C ILE A 63 -1.43 16.14 12.33
N VAL A 64 -0.24 15.61 12.57
CA VAL A 64 1.00 16.14 12.03
C VAL A 64 1.75 15.01 11.32
N TYR A 65 2.12 15.25 10.09
CA TYR A 65 2.99 14.39 9.30
C TYR A 65 4.27 15.16 9.01
N CYS A 66 5.41 14.66 9.48
CA CYS A 66 6.74 15.24 9.23
C CYS A 66 7.49 14.36 8.24
N ALA A 67 7.92 14.95 7.14
CA ALA A 67 8.86 14.35 6.21
C ALA A 67 10.27 14.89 6.51
N GLN A 68 11.13 14.00 7.03
CA GLN A 68 12.51 14.34 7.33
C GLN A 68 13.40 14.05 6.13
N MET A 69 14.25 15.00 5.79
CA MET A 69 15.23 14.90 4.69
C MET A 69 16.60 14.48 5.24
N ASP A 70 17.45 13.93 4.39
CA ASP A 70 18.80 13.44 4.76
C ASP A 70 19.69 14.52 5.37
N ASP A 71 19.45 15.80 5.04
CA ASP A 71 20.19 16.94 5.61
C ASP A 71 19.58 17.47 6.92
N GLY A 72 18.60 16.75 7.49
CA GLY A 72 17.92 17.10 8.73
C GLY A 72 16.79 18.12 8.58
N ARG A 73 16.52 18.63 7.36
CA ARG A 73 15.37 19.51 7.10
C ARG A 73 14.06 18.71 7.24
N GLU A 74 13.04 19.33 7.82
CA GLU A 74 11.71 18.75 7.97
C GLU A 74 10.66 19.57 7.24
N TYR A 75 9.68 18.87 6.63
CA TYR A 75 8.50 19.46 6.04
C TYR A 75 7.25 18.90 6.69
N GLU A 76 6.43 19.80 7.20
CA GLU A 76 5.24 19.44 7.95
C GLU A 76 3.98 19.61 7.12
N VAL A 77 3.11 18.59 7.19
CA VAL A 77 1.71 18.67 6.78
C VAL A 77 0.85 18.54 8.04
N ARG A 78 0.06 19.58 8.34
CA ARG A 78 -0.70 19.68 9.60
C ARG A 78 -2.19 19.87 9.35
N ILE A 79 -2.99 19.08 10.04
CA ILE A 79 -4.43 19.29 10.21
C ILE A 79 -4.67 19.67 11.65
N GLU A 80 -5.32 20.80 11.86
CA GLU A 80 -5.61 21.34 13.18
C GLU A 80 -6.86 22.22 13.13
N ASN A 81 -7.71 22.17 14.17
CA ASN A 81 -8.98 22.89 14.24
C ASN A 81 -9.90 22.63 13.03
N GLY A 82 -9.91 21.37 12.54
CA GLY A 82 -10.69 20.98 11.37
C GLY A 82 -10.20 21.53 10.03
N ASN A 83 -9.00 22.12 9.97
CA ASN A 83 -8.45 22.72 8.77
C ASN A 83 -7.07 22.18 8.41
N LEU A 84 -6.82 22.03 7.11
CA LEU A 84 -5.49 21.80 6.60
C LEU A 84 -4.69 23.12 6.63
N LYS A 85 -3.59 23.12 7.37
CA LYS A 85 -2.68 24.28 7.42
C LYS A 85 -1.88 24.39 6.13
N LYS A 86 -1.43 25.62 5.84
CA LYS A 86 -0.62 25.86 4.66
C LYS A 86 0.74 25.18 4.82
N THR A 87 1.05 24.29 3.91
CA THR A 87 2.36 23.63 3.83
C THR A 87 3.41 24.60 3.28
N GLU A 88 4.61 24.55 3.82
CA GLU A 88 5.77 25.27 3.30
C GLU A 88 6.11 24.83 1.86
N ILE A 89 6.73 25.71 1.08
CA ILE A 89 7.22 25.36 -0.26
C ILE A 89 8.51 24.55 -0.11
N ILE A 90 8.47 23.32 -0.59
CA ILE A 90 9.60 22.38 -0.52
C ILE A 90 10.75 22.91 -1.38
N GLU A 91 11.98 22.83 -0.87
CA GLU A 91 13.18 23.21 -1.60
C GLU A 91 13.41 22.31 -2.82
N GLU A 92 14.04 22.84 -3.85
CA GLU A 92 14.27 22.12 -5.12
C GLU A 92 15.00 20.79 -4.90
N LYS A 93 16.05 20.79 -4.08
CA LYS A 93 16.85 19.59 -3.76
C LYS A 93 16.08 18.49 -3.00
N HIS A 94 14.94 18.84 -2.40
CA HIS A 94 14.08 17.93 -1.63
C HIS A 94 12.81 17.53 -2.38
N LEU A 95 12.64 18.03 -3.61
CA LEU A 95 11.49 17.62 -4.42
C LEU A 95 11.57 16.15 -4.76
N SER A 96 10.45 15.46 -4.66
CA SER A 96 10.31 14.06 -5.01
C SER A 96 9.00 13.78 -5.73
N PHE A 97 8.99 12.71 -6.51
CA PHE A 97 7.78 12.19 -7.13
C PHE A 97 7.23 11.04 -6.29
N CYS A 98 6.06 11.24 -5.68
CA CYS A 98 5.42 10.24 -4.86
C CYS A 98 4.19 9.64 -5.56
N LYS A 99 4.03 8.33 -5.48
CA LYS A 99 2.79 7.61 -5.80
C LYS A 99 2.31 6.93 -4.53
N ASP A 100 1.07 7.20 -4.14
CA ASP A 100 0.40 6.47 -3.07
C ASP A 100 -0.54 5.44 -3.68
N SER A 101 -0.52 4.23 -3.15
CA SER A 101 -1.43 3.15 -3.48
C SER A 101 -2.05 2.61 -2.20
N TYR A 102 -3.31 2.24 -2.27
CA TYR A 102 -4.03 1.63 -1.16
C TYR A 102 -4.70 0.34 -1.61
N VAL A 103 -4.28 -0.78 -1.04
CA VAL A 103 -4.82 -2.10 -1.33
C VAL A 103 -5.75 -2.51 -0.20
N SER A 104 -7.03 -2.33 -0.45
CA SER A 104 -8.11 -2.53 0.51
C SER A 104 -8.36 -4.02 0.81
N GLU A 105 -8.92 -4.30 1.97
CA GLU A 105 -9.39 -5.63 2.37
C GLU A 105 -10.42 -6.22 1.40
N ASN A 106 -11.24 -5.36 0.78
CA ASN A 106 -12.30 -5.76 -0.15
C ASN A 106 -11.79 -6.14 -1.55
N ARG A 107 -10.50 -6.33 -1.73
CA ARG A 107 -9.90 -6.69 -3.03
C ARG A 107 -10.36 -8.05 -3.57
N ASN A 108 -10.92 -8.92 -2.73
CA ASN A 108 -11.53 -10.18 -3.15
C ASN A 108 -12.74 -10.00 -4.09
N ILE A 109 -13.33 -8.80 -4.15
CA ILE A 109 -14.44 -8.47 -5.04
C ILE A 109 -13.93 -8.12 -6.46
N ILE A 110 -12.66 -7.74 -6.62
CA ILE A 110 -12.08 -7.30 -7.89
C ILE A 110 -12.32 -8.31 -9.03
N PRO A 111 -12.07 -9.62 -8.87
CA PRO A 111 -12.29 -10.58 -9.95
C PRO A 111 -13.72 -10.53 -10.50
N THR A 112 -14.71 -10.53 -9.62
CA THR A 112 -16.13 -10.45 -9.99
C THR A 112 -16.49 -9.05 -10.54
N TRP A 113 -15.94 -7.98 -9.95
CA TRP A 113 -16.22 -6.61 -10.36
C TRP A 113 -15.73 -6.32 -11.78
N THR A 114 -14.57 -6.84 -12.17
CA THR A 114 -14.01 -6.61 -13.51
C THR A 114 -14.78 -7.31 -14.62
N GLN A 115 -15.45 -8.42 -14.32
CA GLN A 115 -16.19 -9.21 -15.30
C GLN A 115 -17.67 -8.80 -15.44
N THR A 116 -18.20 -8.03 -14.48
CA THR A 116 -19.64 -7.70 -14.48
C THR A 116 -19.91 -6.30 -15.00
N SER A 117 -21.06 -6.14 -15.67
CA SER A 117 -21.60 -4.83 -16.10
C SER A 117 -22.05 -3.93 -14.91
N TRP A 118 -21.63 -4.24 -13.68
CA TRP A 118 -21.97 -3.48 -12.49
C TRP A 118 -21.48 -2.03 -12.52
N LYS A 119 -20.42 -1.76 -13.31
CA LYS A 119 -19.93 -0.39 -13.57
C LYS A 119 -21.04 0.56 -14.04
N ASN A 120 -22.08 0.03 -14.67
CA ASN A 120 -23.20 0.81 -15.22
C ASN A 120 -24.38 0.99 -14.24
N LYS A 121 -24.30 0.43 -13.02
CA LYS A 121 -25.45 0.45 -12.07
C LYS A 121 -25.28 1.43 -10.90
N GLY A 122 -24.27 2.31 -10.93
CA GLY A 122 -24.08 3.34 -9.89
C GLY A 122 -23.71 2.79 -8.49
N ALA A 123 -23.37 1.51 -8.38
CA ALA A 123 -22.91 0.93 -7.14
C ALA A 123 -21.53 1.51 -6.75
N THR A 124 -21.41 2.07 -5.55
CA THR A 124 -20.15 2.57 -5.03
C THR A 124 -19.67 1.66 -3.89
N LEU A 125 -18.53 1.02 -4.08
CA LEU A 125 -17.89 0.16 -3.06
C LEU A 125 -16.90 0.93 -2.15
N GLY A 126 -16.99 2.25 -2.16
CA GLY A 126 -16.13 3.12 -1.37
C GLY A 126 -14.83 3.51 -2.06
N PHE A 127 -14.20 4.55 -1.50
CA PHE A 127 -13.02 5.19 -2.09
C PHE A 127 -11.83 4.23 -2.23
N TYR A 128 -11.49 3.54 -1.15
CA TYR A 128 -10.31 2.67 -1.12
C TYR A 128 -10.43 1.45 -2.03
N PHE A 129 -11.63 0.89 -2.19
CA PHE A 129 -11.86 -0.15 -3.19
C PHE A 129 -11.63 0.38 -4.61
N HIS A 130 -12.12 1.60 -4.92
CA HIS A 130 -11.89 2.20 -6.23
C HIS A 130 -10.41 2.42 -6.53
N GLU A 131 -9.63 2.90 -5.57
CA GLU A 131 -8.17 3.05 -5.69
C GLU A 131 -7.52 1.69 -5.99
N THR A 132 -7.87 0.65 -5.21
CA THR A 132 -7.36 -0.71 -5.43
C THR A 132 -7.73 -1.24 -6.81
N ASN A 133 -8.99 -1.08 -7.23
CA ASN A 133 -9.47 -1.55 -8.54
C ASN A 133 -8.83 -0.77 -9.70
N GLU A 134 -8.57 0.53 -9.53
CA GLU A 134 -7.88 1.34 -10.54
C GLU A 134 -6.41 0.90 -10.69
N ASP A 135 -5.70 0.67 -9.58
CA ASP A 135 -4.32 0.20 -9.61
C ASP A 135 -4.25 -1.22 -10.17
N PHE A 136 -5.19 -2.12 -9.83
CA PHE A 136 -5.30 -3.45 -10.44
C PHE A 136 -5.56 -3.36 -11.95
N GLY A 137 -6.46 -2.47 -12.39
CA GLY A 137 -6.74 -2.26 -13.82
C GLY A 137 -5.49 -1.85 -14.59
N LYS A 138 -4.70 -0.90 -14.06
CA LYS A 138 -3.43 -0.48 -14.66
C LYS A 138 -2.38 -1.59 -14.63
N ALA A 139 -2.30 -2.34 -13.54
CA ALA A 139 -1.41 -3.48 -13.42
C ALA A 139 -1.73 -4.61 -14.40
N SER A 140 -3.00 -4.68 -14.84
CA SER A 140 -3.50 -5.67 -15.78
C SER A 140 -3.38 -5.25 -17.26
N GLU A 141 -2.83 -4.08 -17.56
CA GLU A 141 -2.65 -3.64 -18.94
C GLU A 141 -1.60 -4.51 -19.65
N GLY A 142 -1.90 -4.94 -20.89
CA GLY A 142 -1.05 -5.83 -21.68
C GLY A 142 -1.15 -7.31 -21.28
N GLU A 143 -0.60 -8.18 -22.12
CA GLU A 143 -0.51 -9.61 -21.82
C GLU A 143 0.61 -9.86 -20.84
N LYS A 144 0.31 -10.60 -19.76
CA LYS A 144 1.24 -10.84 -18.64
C LYS A 144 1.11 -12.23 -18.05
N GLU A 145 2.20 -12.70 -17.50
CA GLU A 145 2.23 -13.82 -16.55
C GLU A 145 2.80 -13.34 -15.22
N LEU A 146 2.12 -13.64 -14.13
CA LEU A 146 2.59 -13.40 -12.77
C LEU A 146 2.76 -14.73 -12.05
N LEU A 147 3.97 -15.05 -11.64
CA LEU A 147 4.24 -16.21 -10.83
C LEU A 147 3.84 -15.96 -9.38
N MET A 148 3.09 -16.89 -8.81
CA MET A 148 2.59 -16.86 -7.44
C MET A 148 3.07 -18.12 -6.70
N ASP A 149 4.38 -18.21 -6.47
CA ASP A 149 5.04 -19.38 -5.85
C ASP A 149 4.49 -19.68 -4.46
N TYR A 150 3.99 -18.65 -3.75
CA TYR A 150 3.40 -18.79 -2.44
C TYR A 150 2.14 -19.70 -2.40
N VAL A 151 1.53 -19.95 -3.55
CA VAL A 151 0.39 -20.88 -3.72
C VAL A 151 0.60 -21.91 -4.82
N GLY A 152 1.80 -22.00 -5.42
CA GLY A 152 2.14 -22.94 -6.49
C GLY A 152 1.35 -22.70 -7.78
N MET A 153 1.00 -21.46 -8.09
CA MET A 153 0.20 -21.06 -9.24
C MET A 153 0.86 -19.95 -10.02
N LYS A 154 0.40 -19.70 -11.24
CA LYS A 154 0.66 -18.47 -11.98
C LYS A 154 -0.66 -17.85 -12.45
N MET A 155 -0.72 -16.52 -12.50
CA MET A 155 -1.82 -15.80 -13.12
C MET A 155 -1.42 -15.40 -14.54
N VAL A 156 -2.27 -15.71 -15.52
CA VAL A 156 -2.09 -15.35 -16.92
C VAL A 156 -3.18 -14.35 -17.30
N ILE A 157 -2.77 -13.18 -17.79
CA ILE A 157 -3.66 -12.10 -18.22
C ILE A 157 -3.61 -12.01 -19.74
N THR A 158 -4.78 -12.10 -20.38
CA THR A 158 -4.91 -11.99 -21.83
C THR A 158 -6.00 -11.00 -22.22
N HIS A 159 -5.84 -10.35 -23.38
CA HIS A 159 -6.75 -9.36 -23.94
C HIS A 159 -7.31 -9.81 -25.29
N PRO A 160 -8.22 -10.79 -25.33
CA PRO A 160 -8.78 -11.27 -26.58
C PRO A 160 -9.54 -10.17 -27.31
N LYS A 161 -9.31 -10.03 -28.63
CA LYS A 161 -9.94 -8.97 -29.44
C LYS A 161 -11.46 -9.02 -29.34
N GLY A 162 -12.08 -7.90 -28.94
CA GLY A 162 -13.53 -7.76 -28.80
C GLY A 162 -14.17 -8.51 -27.62
N LYS A 163 -13.36 -8.98 -26.67
CA LYS A 163 -13.83 -9.65 -25.44
C LYS A 163 -13.24 -8.96 -24.22
N PRO A 164 -13.84 -9.14 -23.03
CA PRO A 164 -13.24 -8.69 -21.77
C PRO A 164 -11.87 -9.33 -21.52
N THR A 165 -11.04 -8.62 -20.78
CA THR A 165 -9.78 -9.16 -20.24
C THR A 165 -10.05 -10.45 -19.47
N ARG A 166 -9.21 -11.46 -19.70
CA ARG A 166 -9.29 -12.74 -19.00
C ARG A 166 -8.16 -12.85 -18.00
N TYR A 167 -8.50 -13.33 -16.83
CA TYR A 167 -7.57 -13.58 -15.71
C TYR A 167 -7.63 -15.07 -15.39
N GLN A 168 -6.63 -15.82 -15.83
CA GLN A 168 -6.59 -17.26 -15.64
C GLN A 168 -5.53 -17.63 -14.60
N ILE A 169 -5.90 -18.54 -13.71
CA ILE A 169 -5.01 -19.17 -12.73
C ILE A 169 -4.61 -20.54 -13.26
N VAL A 170 -3.33 -20.73 -13.39
CA VAL A 170 -2.72 -21.94 -13.96
C VAL A 170 -1.81 -22.57 -12.92
N PRO A 171 -2.03 -23.84 -12.52
CA PRO A 171 -1.11 -24.56 -11.64
C PRO A 171 0.30 -24.68 -12.27
N THR A 172 1.34 -24.55 -11.45
CA THR A 172 2.73 -24.68 -11.92
C THR A 172 3.14 -26.12 -12.16
N ASP A 173 2.41 -27.08 -11.60
CA ASP A 173 2.66 -28.53 -11.73
C ASP A 173 2.08 -29.18 -12.99
N ASN A 174 1.33 -28.44 -13.80
CA ASN A 174 0.65 -28.88 -15.03
C ASN A 174 -0.33 -30.07 -14.87
N HIS A 175 -0.73 -30.44 -13.65
CA HIS A 175 -1.66 -31.55 -13.43
C HIS A 175 -3.13 -31.16 -13.62
N HIS A 176 -3.44 -29.86 -13.56
CA HIS A 176 -4.78 -29.34 -13.70
C HIS A 176 -4.85 -28.26 -14.77
N GLY A 177 -6.00 -28.11 -15.43
CA GLY A 177 -6.22 -27.05 -16.42
C GLY A 177 -6.35 -25.66 -15.78
N PRO A 178 -6.26 -24.60 -16.60
CA PRO A 178 -6.47 -23.24 -16.13
C PRO A 178 -7.91 -23.04 -15.67
N ILE A 179 -8.08 -22.23 -14.61
CA ILE A 179 -9.39 -21.78 -14.11
C ILE A 179 -9.47 -20.25 -14.19
N GLU A 180 -10.68 -19.72 -14.31
CA GLU A 180 -10.84 -18.26 -14.23
C GLU A 180 -10.60 -17.78 -12.80
N LEU A 181 -10.02 -16.58 -12.63
CA LEU A 181 -9.74 -16.02 -11.30
C LEU A 181 -11.00 -15.93 -10.42
N THR A 182 -12.18 -15.71 -11.02
CA THR A 182 -13.49 -15.69 -10.33
C THR A 182 -13.91 -17.05 -9.78
N GLU A 183 -13.36 -18.14 -10.30
CA GLU A 183 -13.64 -19.51 -9.90
C GLU A 183 -12.57 -20.09 -8.97
N ALA A 184 -11.48 -19.35 -8.78
CA ALA A 184 -10.39 -19.73 -7.90
C ALA A 184 -10.81 -19.68 -6.42
N SER A 185 -10.02 -20.28 -5.54
CA SER A 185 -10.25 -20.20 -4.09
C SER A 185 -10.21 -18.75 -3.60
N SER A 186 -10.89 -18.46 -2.50
CA SER A 186 -10.94 -17.13 -1.88
C SER A 186 -9.53 -16.57 -1.59
N GLY A 187 -8.59 -17.43 -1.17
CA GLY A 187 -7.20 -17.03 -0.94
C GLY A 187 -6.50 -16.55 -2.21
N ILE A 188 -6.74 -17.19 -3.36
CA ILE A 188 -6.22 -16.75 -4.64
C ILE A 188 -6.91 -15.48 -5.10
N GLN A 189 -8.25 -15.39 -4.96
CA GLN A 189 -9.01 -14.19 -5.33
C GLN A 189 -8.57 -12.94 -4.56
N THR A 190 -8.07 -13.09 -3.33
CA THR A 190 -7.55 -11.99 -2.52
C THR A 190 -6.08 -11.69 -2.78
N SER A 191 -5.24 -12.72 -2.89
CA SER A 191 -3.78 -12.54 -2.98
C SER A 191 -3.29 -12.20 -4.38
N ALA A 192 -3.92 -12.72 -5.44
CA ALA A 192 -3.51 -12.46 -6.82
C ALA A 192 -3.60 -10.96 -7.22
N PRO A 193 -4.71 -10.23 -6.92
CA PRO A 193 -4.74 -8.79 -7.16
C PRO A 193 -3.66 -8.02 -6.39
N LEU A 194 -3.42 -8.38 -5.13
CA LEU A 194 -2.38 -7.77 -4.31
C LEU A 194 -0.99 -7.98 -4.91
N ALA A 195 -0.63 -9.22 -5.24
CA ALA A 195 0.67 -9.55 -5.82
C ALA A 195 0.89 -8.83 -7.17
N LEU A 196 -0.15 -8.76 -8.01
CA LEU A 196 -0.08 -8.06 -9.29
C LEU A 196 0.14 -6.55 -9.12
N ILE A 197 -0.55 -5.90 -8.17
CA ILE A 197 -0.37 -4.47 -7.89
C ILE A 197 1.05 -4.19 -7.41
N VAL A 198 1.60 -5.01 -6.50
CA VAL A 198 2.97 -4.84 -6.01
C VAL A 198 3.99 -5.05 -7.13
N ASP A 199 3.82 -6.09 -7.95
CA ASP A 199 4.69 -6.38 -9.09
C ASP A 199 4.69 -5.22 -10.11
N TYR A 200 3.50 -4.69 -10.43
CA TYR A 200 3.35 -3.54 -11.32
C TYR A 200 4.10 -2.31 -10.81
N PHE A 201 3.96 -1.97 -9.54
CA PHE A 201 4.67 -0.83 -8.97
C PHE A 201 6.17 -1.04 -8.90
N ALA A 202 6.61 -2.28 -8.68
CA ALA A 202 8.02 -2.61 -8.66
C ALA A 202 8.69 -2.51 -10.04
N LYS A 203 7.99 -2.89 -11.10
CA LYS A 203 8.58 -3.10 -12.43
C LYS A 203 8.10 -2.13 -13.50
N ASP A 204 6.78 -1.95 -13.62
CA ASP A 204 6.15 -1.40 -14.82
C ASP A 204 5.61 0.03 -14.66
N PHE A 205 5.40 0.51 -13.43
CA PHE A 205 4.81 1.83 -13.20
C PHE A 205 5.65 2.94 -13.81
N SER A 206 5.04 3.75 -14.69
CA SER A 206 5.68 4.89 -15.34
C SER A 206 5.36 6.20 -14.63
N PHE A 207 6.34 6.76 -13.93
CA PHE A 207 6.22 8.09 -13.34
C PHE A 207 6.05 9.19 -14.40
N LYS A 208 6.68 9.04 -15.56
CA LYS A 208 6.54 9.96 -16.70
C LYS A 208 5.09 10.04 -17.17
N ASP A 209 4.43 8.89 -17.34
CA ASP A 209 3.04 8.87 -17.79
C ASP A 209 2.09 9.36 -16.70
N ALA A 210 2.37 9.06 -15.44
CA ALA A 210 1.61 9.60 -14.31
C ALA A 210 1.73 11.12 -14.22
N PHE A 211 2.92 11.68 -14.43
CA PHE A 211 3.15 13.11 -14.51
C PHE A 211 2.41 13.75 -15.69
N ASN A 212 2.52 13.16 -16.87
CA ASN A 212 1.86 13.66 -18.07
C ASN A 212 0.34 13.71 -17.89
N ARG A 213 -0.26 12.65 -17.35
CA ARG A 213 -1.70 12.60 -17.10
C ARG A 213 -2.18 13.61 -16.05
N SER A 214 -1.40 13.86 -15.00
CA SER A 214 -1.84 14.70 -13.88
C SER A 214 -1.41 16.16 -14.00
N VAL A 215 -0.19 16.41 -14.42
CA VAL A 215 0.39 17.77 -14.44
C VAL A 215 0.31 18.39 -15.84
N MET A 216 0.79 17.68 -16.86
CA MET A 216 0.86 18.26 -18.22
C MET A 216 -0.54 18.45 -18.81
N SER A 217 -1.47 17.50 -18.63
CA SER A 217 -2.86 17.67 -19.08
C SER A 217 -3.50 18.88 -18.43
N TYR A 218 -3.28 19.07 -17.10
CA TYR A 218 -3.77 20.25 -16.42
C TYR A 218 -3.19 21.56 -16.95
N LEU A 219 -1.88 21.61 -17.18
CA LEU A 219 -1.23 22.82 -17.74
C LEU A 219 -1.77 23.16 -19.13
N TYR A 220 -2.07 22.14 -19.93
CA TYR A 220 -2.69 22.29 -21.24
C TYR A 220 -4.13 22.83 -21.11
N GLU A 221 -4.98 22.23 -20.28
CA GLU A 221 -6.37 22.63 -20.08
C GLU A 221 -6.51 24.06 -19.52
N THR A 222 -5.53 24.54 -18.77
CA THR A 222 -5.55 25.87 -18.15
C THR A 222 -4.75 26.94 -18.89
N ASP A 223 -4.27 26.63 -20.09
CA ASP A 223 -3.44 27.51 -20.93
C ASP A 223 -2.17 28.03 -20.20
N ASN A 224 -1.62 27.21 -19.33
CA ASN A 224 -0.41 27.53 -18.58
C ASN A 224 0.85 26.85 -19.13
N LEU A 225 0.72 26.02 -20.16
CA LEU A 225 1.83 25.27 -20.73
C LEU A 225 2.95 26.17 -21.23
N SER A 226 2.62 27.31 -21.86
CA SER A 226 3.59 28.30 -22.37
C SER A 226 4.39 28.99 -21.25
N LYS A 227 3.84 29.04 -20.03
CA LYS A 227 4.49 29.65 -18.86
C LYS A 227 5.33 28.64 -18.07
N PHE A 228 5.10 27.36 -18.29
CA PHE A 228 5.78 26.30 -17.58
C PHE A 228 7.25 26.21 -18.00
N LYS A 229 8.14 26.33 -17.02
CA LYS A 229 9.57 26.13 -17.19
C LYS A 229 10.00 25.15 -16.10
N ALA A 230 10.21 23.90 -16.48
CA ALA A 230 10.63 22.87 -15.55
C ALA A 230 11.89 23.33 -14.78
N VAL A 231 11.81 23.35 -13.47
CA VAL A 231 12.95 23.66 -12.60
C VAL A 231 13.99 22.54 -12.66
N THR A 232 13.50 21.30 -12.67
CA THR A 232 14.27 20.07 -12.86
C THR A 232 13.44 19.17 -13.76
N GLU A 233 14.10 18.37 -14.61
CA GLU A 233 13.39 17.38 -15.41
C GLU A 233 12.63 16.40 -14.50
N PRO A 234 11.32 16.18 -14.70
CA PRO A 234 10.53 15.33 -13.82
C PRO A 234 11.10 13.91 -13.66
N THR A 235 11.75 13.41 -14.70
CA THR A 235 12.39 12.09 -14.70
C THR A 235 13.64 12.01 -13.83
N ALA A 236 14.25 13.15 -13.50
CA ALA A 236 15.44 13.23 -12.65
C ALA A 236 15.13 13.35 -11.15
N LEU A 237 13.85 13.61 -10.78
CA LEU A 237 13.46 13.68 -9.38
C LEU A 237 13.49 12.28 -8.73
N PRO A 238 13.88 12.20 -7.44
CA PRO A 238 13.70 10.96 -6.65
C PRO A 238 12.26 10.48 -6.72
N LYS A 239 12.07 9.19 -6.89
CA LYS A 239 10.75 8.56 -7.05
C LYS A 239 10.48 7.63 -5.90
N MET A 240 9.31 7.77 -5.29
CA MET A 240 8.88 6.98 -4.15
C MET A 240 7.47 6.46 -4.36
N ILE A 241 7.26 5.21 -4.01
CA ILE A 241 5.94 4.56 -4.04
C ILE A 241 5.63 4.08 -2.64
N ASP A 242 4.51 4.55 -2.09
CA ASP A 242 3.98 4.11 -0.80
C ASP A 242 2.79 3.19 -1.05
N ILE A 243 2.91 1.92 -0.67
CA ILE A 243 1.85 0.92 -0.81
C ILE A 243 1.31 0.57 0.58
N HIS A 244 0.03 0.86 0.81
CA HIS A 244 -0.68 0.55 2.04
C HIS A 244 -1.54 -0.68 1.81
N ILE A 245 -1.36 -1.74 2.58
CA ILE A 245 -2.02 -3.03 2.39
C ILE A 245 -2.80 -3.41 3.64
N GLU A 246 -4.12 -3.54 3.53
CA GLU A 246 -4.98 -4.08 4.59
C GLU A 246 -5.04 -5.61 4.48
N GLU A 247 -4.88 -6.26 5.62
CA GLU A 247 -5.06 -7.71 5.80
C GLU A 247 -4.46 -8.57 4.67
N PRO A 248 -3.13 -8.55 4.47
CA PRO A 248 -2.50 -9.35 3.42
C PRO A 248 -2.80 -10.85 3.56
N GLU A 249 -3.04 -11.31 4.78
CA GLU A 249 -3.36 -12.69 5.15
C GLU A 249 -4.73 -13.18 4.73
N LEU A 250 -5.62 -12.30 4.28
CA LEU A 250 -7.05 -12.60 4.11
C LEU A 250 -7.28 -13.88 3.29
N SER A 251 -8.00 -14.83 3.88
CA SER A 251 -8.37 -16.14 3.29
C SER A 251 -7.19 -17.05 2.92
N LEU A 252 -5.99 -16.79 3.41
CA LEU A 252 -4.82 -17.63 3.17
C LEU A 252 -4.53 -18.56 4.36
N PHE A 253 -4.05 -19.76 4.06
CA PHE A 253 -3.50 -20.67 5.07
C PHE A 253 -2.15 -20.09 5.61
N PRO A 254 -1.78 -20.37 6.87
CA PRO A 254 -0.60 -19.77 7.52
C PRO A 254 0.71 -19.83 6.72
N ASP A 255 1.03 -20.95 6.10
CA ASP A 255 2.23 -21.09 5.27
C ASP A 255 2.20 -20.14 4.04
N ALA A 256 1.06 -20.04 3.39
CA ALA A 256 0.88 -19.14 2.25
C ALA A 256 0.92 -17.65 2.67
N GLN A 257 0.49 -17.31 3.88
CA GLN A 257 0.62 -15.96 4.43
C GLN A 257 2.09 -15.55 4.54
N CYS A 258 2.92 -16.41 5.15
CA CYS A 258 4.36 -16.16 5.30
C CYS A 258 5.06 -16.01 3.94
N LYS A 259 4.78 -16.92 3.01
CA LYS A 259 5.35 -16.88 1.66
C LYS A 259 4.88 -15.67 0.84
N LEU A 260 3.61 -15.25 1.00
CA LEU A 260 3.11 -14.04 0.36
C LEU A 260 3.85 -12.79 0.87
N ILE A 261 4.07 -12.67 2.18
CA ILE A 261 4.83 -11.55 2.75
C ILE A 261 6.27 -11.56 2.25
N GLU A 262 6.93 -12.71 2.22
CA GLU A 262 8.27 -12.84 1.62
C GLU A 262 8.27 -12.35 0.16
N ASN A 263 7.31 -12.78 -0.64
CA ASN A 263 7.17 -12.38 -2.05
C ASN A 263 6.97 -10.86 -2.20
N ILE A 264 6.08 -10.27 -1.40
CA ILE A 264 5.82 -8.81 -1.42
C ILE A 264 7.08 -8.02 -1.06
N LEU A 265 7.74 -8.38 0.05
CA LEU A 265 8.94 -7.69 0.52
C LEU A 265 10.11 -7.88 -0.45
N TYR A 266 10.27 -9.08 -0.98
CA TYR A 266 11.29 -9.37 -1.99
C TYR A 266 11.07 -8.54 -3.27
N THR A 267 9.84 -8.53 -3.79
CA THR A 267 9.48 -7.77 -4.99
C THR A 267 9.70 -6.26 -4.79
N ALA A 268 9.32 -5.73 -3.64
CA ALA A 268 9.53 -4.32 -3.31
C ALA A 268 11.04 -3.96 -3.21
N SER A 269 11.85 -4.83 -2.58
CA SER A 269 13.29 -4.59 -2.42
C SER A 269 14.10 -4.77 -3.73
N HIS A 270 13.54 -5.48 -4.70
CA HIS A 270 14.12 -5.69 -6.05
C HIS A 270 13.38 -4.88 -7.13
N SER A 271 12.81 -3.75 -6.75
CA SER A 271 12.17 -2.82 -7.68
C SER A 271 13.17 -2.20 -8.67
N ALA A 272 12.65 -1.61 -9.74
CA ALA A 272 13.45 -0.88 -10.71
C ALA A 272 14.33 0.17 -10.00
N SER A 273 15.58 0.31 -10.43
CA SER A 273 16.63 1.13 -9.77
C SER A 273 16.31 2.64 -9.73
N ASP A 274 15.28 3.06 -10.47
CA ASP A 274 14.87 4.46 -10.51
C ASP A 274 13.90 4.87 -9.38
N ARG A 275 13.52 3.95 -8.49
CA ARG A 275 12.50 4.16 -7.46
C ARG A 275 12.78 3.44 -6.16
N SER A 276 12.19 3.94 -5.08
CA SER A 276 12.06 3.23 -3.81
C SER A 276 10.61 2.86 -3.54
N ILE A 277 10.37 1.71 -2.91
CA ILE A 277 9.04 1.24 -2.53
C ILE A 277 8.99 1.08 -1.02
N ASN A 278 8.03 1.74 -0.39
CA ASN A 278 7.71 1.59 1.02
C ASN A 278 6.42 0.77 1.14
N ILE A 279 6.46 -0.28 1.95
CA ILE A 279 5.29 -1.12 2.24
C ILE A 279 4.81 -0.83 3.65
N MET A 280 3.52 -0.55 3.80
CA MET A 280 2.86 -0.47 5.09
C MET A 280 1.77 -1.54 5.17
N LEU A 281 1.85 -2.41 6.16
CA LEU A 281 0.91 -3.51 6.35
C LEU A 281 0.06 -3.28 7.60
N ALA A 282 -1.25 -3.50 7.51
CA ALA A 282 -2.12 -3.69 8.67
C ALA A 282 -2.55 -5.16 8.71
N THR A 283 -2.12 -5.88 9.73
CA THR A 283 -2.36 -7.32 9.86
C THR A 283 -2.91 -7.69 11.24
N HIS A 284 -3.67 -8.78 11.27
CA HIS A 284 -4.09 -9.48 12.47
C HIS A 284 -3.39 -10.84 12.61
N SER A 285 -2.53 -11.21 11.66
CA SER A 285 -1.92 -12.54 11.61
C SER A 285 -0.75 -12.67 12.59
N PRO A 286 -0.83 -13.57 13.57
CA PRO A 286 0.33 -13.91 14.39
C PRO A 286 1.42 -14.61 13.57
N TYR A 287 1.06 -15.29 12.49
CA TYR A 287 2.02 -15.97 11.62
C TYR A 287 2.90 -14.99 10.88
N ILE A 288 2.32 -13.91 10.35
CA ILE A 288 3.08 -12.83 9.70
C ILE A 288 4.03 -12.19 10.70
N LEU A 289 3.56 -11.80 11.90
CA LEU A 289 4.41 -11.17 12.91
C LEU A 289 5.57 -12.07 13.33
N ASN A 290 5.31 -13.36 13.57
CA ASN A 290 6.39 -14.30 13.87
C ASN A 290 7.35 -14.52 12.69
N TYR A 291 6.83 -14.53 11.45
CA TYR A 291 7.65 -14.70 10.26
C TYR A 291 8.61 -13.50 10.04
N LEU A 292 8.21 -12.31 10.43
CA LEU A 292 9.09 -11.13 10.35
C LEU A 292 10.38 -11.32 11.18
N ASN A 293 10.35 -12.12 12.26
CA ASN A 293 11.58 -12.49 13.00
C ASN A 293 12.58 -13.25 12.12
N ILE A 294 12.09 -14.06 11.17
CA ILE A 294 12.95 -14.74 10.21
C ILE A 294 13.51 -13.71 9.22
N VAL A 295 12.66 -12.86 8.66
CA VAL A 295 13.06 -11.85 7.66
C VAL A 295 14.07 -10.84 8.21
N LEU A 296 13.92 -10.44 9.49
CA LEU A 296 14.84 -9.54 10.19
C LEU A 296 16.23 -10.15 10.42
N ASN A 297 16.31 -11.47 10.56
CA ASN A 297 17.54 -12.15 10.96
C ASN A 297 18.15 -13.06 9.88
N GLN A 298 17.51 -13.20 8.73
CA GLN A 298 18.04 -14.03 7.64
C GLN A 298 19.18 -13.35 6.90
N THR A 299 20.16 -14.15 6.52
CA THR A 299 21.35 -13.71 5.75
C THR A 299 21.39 -14.27 4.36
N SER A 300 20.43 -15.12 3.98
CA SER A 300 20.39 -15.82 2.70
C SER A 300 20.28 -14.86 1.53
N GLU A 301 21.04 -15.07 0.47
CA GLU A 301 20.87 -14.37 -0.79
C GLU A 301 19.52 -14.76 -1.46
N GLY A 302 18.95 -13.85 -2.22
CA GLY A 302 17.68 -14.08 -2.93
C GLY A 302 16.43 -14.03 -2.04
N ARG A 303 16.52 -13.50 -0.82
CA ARG A 303 15.40 -13.24 0.08
C ARG A 303 15.28 -11.77 0.45
N ALA A 304 14.09 -11.37 0.89
CA ALA A 304 13.88 -10.04 1.45
C ALA A 304 14.73 -9.84 2.72
N LYS A 305 15.28 -8.65 2.90
CA LYS A 305 16.07 -8.28 4.08
C LYS A 305 15.45 -7.06 4.74
N LEU A 306 15.14 -7.22 6.02
CA LEU A 306 14.69 -6.13 6.89
C LEU A 306 15.74 -5.86 7.96
N SER A 307 15.73 -4.64 8.50
CA SER A 307 16.53 -4.22 9.63
C SER A 307 15.76 -3.20 10.46
N ASN A 308 16.22 -2.89 11.66
CA ASN A 308 15.63 -1.84 12.49
C ASN A 308 15.79 -0.43 11.90
N GLU A 309 16.68 -0.25 10.91
CA GLU A 309 16.88 1.03 10.24
C GLU A 309 15.81 1.28 9.15
N ASN A 310 15.26 0.21 8.56
CA ASN A 310 14.29 0.30 7.46
C ASN A 310 12.91 -0.25 7.81
N THR A 311 12.70 -0.69 9.06
CA THR A 311 11.46 -1.36 9.49
C THR A 311 10.99 -0.80 10.83
N ALA A 312 9.69 -0.55 10.93
CA ALA A 312 9.03 -0.20 12.18
C ALA A 312 7.77 -1.06 12.34
N ILE A 313 7.57 -1.62 13.53
CA ILE A 313 6.44 -2.51 13.83
C ILE A 313 5.75 -2.00 15.09
N TYR A 314 4.45 -1.68 14.94
CA TYR A 314 3.66 -1.13 16.03
C TYR A 314 2.44 -1.99 16.33
N GLY A 315 2.24 -2.28 17.61
CA GLY A 315 0.96 -2.72 18.15
C GLY A 315 0.04 -1.52 18.41
N ILE A 316 -1.27 -1.71 18.22
CA ILE A 316 -2.27 -0.70 18.59
C ILE A 316 -3.14 -1.30 19.68
N HIS A 317 -3.19 -0.64 20.83
CA HIS A 317 -3.98 -1.03 21.98
C HIS A 317 -4.58 0.23 22.63
N ASP A 318 -5.88 0.24 22.91
CA ASP A 318 -6.60 1.36 23.57
C ASP A 318 -6.29 2.75 22.96
N GLY A 319 -6.23 2.83 21.64
CA GLY A 319 -5.95 4.09 20.93
C GLY A 319 -4.51 4.58 21.00
N SER A 320 -3.61 3.80 21.58
CA SER A 320 -2.17 4.09 21.68
C SER A 320 -1.36 3.14 20.80
N THR A 321 -0.19 3.59 20.37
CA THR A 321 0.75 2.76 19.62
C THR A 321 1.92 2.34 20.52
N MET A 322 2.32 1.08 20.43
CA MET A 322 3.48 0.52 21.11
C MET A 322 4.45 -0.05 20.09
N ASN A 323 5.72 0.29 20.17
CA ASN A 323 6.75 -0.32 19.32
C ASN A 323 6.95 -1.78 19.74
N LEU A 324 6.79 -2.69 18.77
CA LEU A 324 6.98 -4.13 18.98
C LEU A 324 8.37 -4.61 18.55
N LEU A 325 9.19 -3.74 17.94
CA LEU A 325 10.56 -4.10 17.57
C LEU A 325 11.49 -3.88 18.75
N MET A 326 12.15 -4.95 19.17
CA MET A 326 13.04 -4.97 20.34
C MET A 326 14.33 -5.75 20.07
N LYS A 327 15.24 -5.75 21.00
CA LYS A 327 16.45 -6.59 20.97
C LYS A 327 16.25 -7.81 21.87
N ASP A 328 16.63 -8.99 21.38
CA ASP A 328 16.73 -10.20 22.20
C ASP A 328 18.01 -10.18 23.07
N ASP A 329 18.17 -11.21 23.93
CA ASP A 329 19.35 -11.37 24.81
C ASP A 329 20.68 -11.48 24.05
N LYS A 330 20.63 -11.75 22.74
CA LYS A 330 21.79 -11.83 21.84
C LYS A 330 22.00 -10.57 21.03
N GLY A 331 21.20 -9.53 21.25
CA GLY A 331 21.24 -8.25 20.55
C GLY A 331 20.64 -8.26 19.15
N ARG A 332 19.90 -9.31 18.76
CA ARG A 332 19.24 -9.42 17.46
C ARG A 332 17.90 -8.67 17.49
N ASP A 333 17.51 -8.13 16.34
CA ASP A 333 16.18 -7.51 16.16
C ASP A 333 15.09 -8.59 16.16
N VAL A 334 14.10 -8.45 17.03
CA VAL A 334 12.96 -9.36 17.15
C VAL A 334 11.67 -8.59 17.33
N VAL A 335 10.58 -9.17 16.86
CA VAL A 335 9.22 -8.66 17.06
C VAL A 335 8.70 -9.25 18.37
N ASP A 336 8.24 -8.41 19.27
CA ASP A 336 7.54 -8.85 20.47
C ASP A 336 6.17 -9.43 20.09
N THR A 337 6.01 -10.71 20.32
CA THR A 337 4.77 -11.46 20.07
C THR A 337 4.22 -12.10 21.33
N LEU A 338 4.63 -11.59 22.50
CA LEU A 338 4.33 -12.19 23.81
C LEU A 338 2.80 -12.29 24.01
N ASP A 339 2.09 -11.18 23.82
CA ASP A 339 0.62 -11.13 23.99
C ASP A 339 -0.12 -12.17 23.13
N LEU A 340 0.37 -12.45 21.93
CA LEU A 340 -0.22 -13.45 21.03
C LEU A 340 0.04 -14.88 21.53
N THR A 341 1.23 -15.09 22.11
CA THR A 341 1.65 -16.37 22.68
C THR A 341 0.91 -16.67 23.98
N GLU A 342 0.70 -15.66 24.81
CA GLU A 342 -0.04 -15.80 26.08
C GLU A 342 -1.50 -16.22 25.83
N MET A 343 -2.18 -15.63 24.85
CA MET A 343 -3.56 -16.05 24.51
C MET A 343 -3.61 -17.50 24.03
N MET A 344 -2.70 -17.94 23.18
CA MET A 344 -2.60 -19.33 22.74
C MET A 344 -2.34 -20.28 23.91
N SER A 345 -1.45 -19.89 24.81
CA SER A 345 -1.12 -20.65 26.01
C SER A 345 -2.30 -20.74 26.97
N ALA A 346 -3.05 -19.64 27.16
CA ALA A 346 -4.25 -19.62 28.00
C ALA A 346 -5.32 -20.60 27.48
N ILE A 347 -5.59 -20.61 26.18
CA ILE A 347 -6.54 -21.55 25.55
C ILE A 347 -6.07 -22.99 25.74
N PHE A 348 -4.78 -23.26 25.56
CA PHE A 348 -4.22 -24.59 25.74
C PHE A 348 -4.30 -25.05 27.20
N ASN A 349 -4.05 -24.17 28.16
CA ASN A 349 -4.15 -24.47 29.58
C ASN A 349 -5.59 -24.78 29.99
N GLU A 350 -6.57 -23.97 29.53
CA GLU A 350 -8.00 -24.23 29.75
C GLU A 350 -8.42 -25.59 29.19
N TYR A 351 -7.98 -25.92 27.95
CA TYR A 351 -8.21 -27.23 27.36
C TYR A 351 -7.60 -28.35 28.22
N SER A 352 -6.37 -28.16 28.70
CA SER A 352 -5.68 -29.17 29.52
C SER A 352 -6.38 -29.40 30.87
N GLU A 353 -6.94 -28.36 31.46
CA GLU A 353 -7.74 -28.49 32.71
C GLU A 353 -8.99 -29.30 32.48
N LEU A 354 -9.70 -29.10 31.35
CA LEU A 354 -10.91 -29.86 31.00
C LEU A 354 -10.65 -31.35 30.69
N THR A 355 -9.44 -31.70 30.32
CA THR A 355 -9.06 -33.07 29.94
C THR A 355 -8.40 -33.88 31.08
N ASN A 356 -8.07 -33.23 32.19
CA ASN A 356 -7.46 -33.87 33.37
C ASN A 356 -8.50 -34.24 34.47
N ASP A 357 -9.79 -33.95 34.26
CA ASP A 357 -10.94 -34.44 35.03
C ASP A 357 -11.52 -35.71 34.36
#